data_71fb628614d9ed617ac08226077e0054
#
_entry.id   71fb628614d9ed617ac08226077e0054
#
_cell.length_a   1.000
_cell.length_b   1.000
_cell.length_c   1.000
_cell.angle_alpha   90.00
_cell.angle_beta   90.00
_cell.angle_gamma   90.00
#
_symmetry.space_group_name_H-M   'P 1'
#
loop_
_entity.id
_entity.type
_entity.pdbx_description
1 polymer ?
#
loop_
_entity_poly.entity_id
_entity_poly.type
_entity_poly.pdbx_seq_one_letter_code
_entity_poly.pdbx_strand_id
1 'polypeptide(L)'
;MPCAGVLDSQSDRMVIDPDAWSVERRVVARDLLDAGDARGAYAVLVRDEPASDTDKVESHMLAGFIALRAMGDGKTAHRHFSTVLSEATIPGTTSRALYWQGRSLEALGDLRSARVAYEKAARHVTSYYGQVARARIGLQELPIRSLPNPTATDRATFGARLSVRAIDLLYRADQKELALPLVGALAGDLKSPGEVVLLGALTQRYKDPRATLVVGKAGLNNGFAVDALAYPTGGIPRFQPVPGSIETPVVHAIARQESAFNPKAVSHANARGLLQLLPTTAAKTARNAGVSFDAKRLTSDAAFNAQLGAAHLGELARAYNDSYPMVFAAYNAGSSRVTQWIQRYGDPRRPDTDPVDWVERIPFAETRNYVQRVMENTQIYRTRLNGRTALMIDRDMGQRSGDRTAGR
;
A
#
# COMPACT_ATOMS: atom_id res chain seq x y z
N MET A 1 7.87 -26.33 21.19
CA MET A 1 7.92 -24.88 20.95
C MET A 1 8.87 -24.20 21.96
N PRO A 2 10.21 -24.22 21.75
CA PRO A 2 11.16 -23.68 22.74
C PRO A 2 11.24 -22.13 22.76
N CYS A 3 10.86 -21.45 21.67
CA CYS A 3 11.08 -20.01 21.56
C CYS A 3 10.14 -19.13 22.42
N ALA A 4 8.89 -19.54 22.67
CA ALA A 4 7.95 -18.74 23.45
C ALA A 4 8.39 -18.60 24.93
N GLY A 5 8.96 -19.67 25.52
CA GLY A 5 9.47 -19.63 26.89
C GLY A 5 10.70 -18.75 27.08
N VAL A 6 11.55 -18.61 26.05
CA VAL A 6 12.73 -17.72 26.09
C VAL A 6 12.31 -16.25 26.07
N LEU A 7 11.30 -15.91 25.27
CA LEU A 7 10.78 -14.55 25.21
C LEU A 7 10.07 -14.12 26.51
N ASP A 8 9.55 -15.07 27.27
CA ASP A 8 8.83 -14.82 28.53
C ASP A 8 9.76 -14.75 29.76
N SER A 9 10.99 -15.28 29.68
CA SER A 9 11.93 -15.37 30.80
C SER A 9 12.91 -14.19 30.91
N GLN A 10 12.93 -13.28 29.93
CA GLN A 10 13.80 -12.11 29.96
C GLN A 10 13.13 -10.96 30.71
N SER A 11 13.75 -10.50 31.80
CA SER A 11 13.37 -9.25 32.44
C SER A 11 13.68 -8.08 31.51
N ASP A 12 12.79 -7.09 31.42
CA ASP A 12 12.88 -5.91 30.56
C ASP A 12 14.22 -5.15 30.64
N ARG A 13 14.97 -5.34 31.72
CA ARG A 13 16.29 -4.74 31.96
C ARG A 13 17.43 -5.34 31.14
N MET A 14 17.23 -6.46 30.46
CA MET A 14 18.27 -7.18 29.68
C MET A 14 18.05 -7.11 28.16
N VAL A 15 17.03 -6.43 27.68
CA VAL A 15 16.75 -6.30 26.24
C VAL A 15 17.65 -5.21 25.66
N ILE A 16 18.66 -5.60 24.88
CA ILE A 16 19.62 -4.70 24.25
C ILE A 16 18.96 -3.90 23.11
N ASP A 17 18.03 -4.52 22.37
CA ASP A 17 17.29 -3.94 21.27
C ASP A 17 15.79 -4.29 21.40
N PRO A 18 14.99 -3.44 22.04
CA PRO A 18 13.58 -3.71 22.27
C PRO A 18 12.76 -3.77 20.95
N ASP A 19 13.18 -3.04 19.90
CA ASP A 19 12.48 -3.04 18.62
C ASP A 19 12.73 -4.35 17.86
N ALA A 20 13.97 -4.86 17.85
CA ALA A 20 14.27 -6.17 17.28
C ALA A 20 13.50 -7.29 18.02
N TRP A 21 13.41 -7.23 19.36
CA TRP A 21 12.60 -8.17 20.14
C TRP A 21 11.11 -8.07 19.83
N SER A 22 10.60 -6.87 19.62
CA SER A 22 9.21 -6.66 19.22
C SER A 22 8.90 -7.31 17.87
N VAL A 23 9.83 -7.22 16.89
CA VAL A 23 9.69 -7.93 15.61
C VAL A 23 9.58 -9.43 15.83
N GLU A 24 10.48 -10.02 16.63
CA GLU A 24 10.48 -11.46 16.92
C GLU A 24 9.21 -11.90 17.68
N ARG A 25 8.73 -11.11 18.65
CA ARG A 25 7.47 -11.37 19.36
C ARG A 25 6.28 -11.42 18.39
N ARG A 26 6.22 -10.52 17.42
CA ARG A 26 5.16 -10.53 16.39
C ARG A 26 5.24 -11.76 15.48
N VAL A 27 6.45 -12.26 15.16
CA VAL A 27 6.63 -13.51 14.41
C VAL A 27 6.12 -14.70 15.24
N VAL A 28 6.57 -14.84 16.49
CA VAL A 28 6.12 -15.90 17.40
C VAL A 28 4.60 -15.86 17.64
N ALA A 29 4.04 -14.67 17.81
CA ALA A 29 2.59 -14.51 17.98
C ALA A 29 1.81 -15.00 16.75
N ARG A 30 2.30 -14.73 15.54
CA ARG A 30 1.70 -15.27 14.31
C ARG A 30 1.81 -16.78 14.21
N ASP A 31 2.96 -17.36 14.57
CA ASP A 31 3.15 -18.81 14.57
C ASP A 31 2.24 -19.51 15.60
N LEU A 32 2.08 -18.93 16.80
CA LEU A 32 1.14 -19.43 17.80
C LEU A 32 -0.32 -19.32 17.34
N LEU A 33 -0.69 -18.18 16.72
CA LEU A 33 -2.01 -18.00 16.13
C LEU A 33 -2.28 -19.04 15.04
N ASP A 34 -1.31 -19.31 14.21
CA ASP A 34 -1.38 -20.31 13.14
C ASP A 34 -1.43 -21.74 13.65
N ALA A 35 -0.89 -22.00 14.86
CA ALA A 35 -1.01 -23.27 15.58
C ALA A 35 -2.35 -23.40 16.35
N GLY A 36 -3.22 -22.37 16.31
CA GLY A 36 -4.50 -22.36 17.03
C GLY A 36 -4.43 -21.87 18.48
N ASP A 37 -3.24 -21.49 18.96
CA ASP A 37 -3.06 -20.93 20.32
C ASP A 37 -3.23 -19.40 20.33
N ALA A 38 -4.48 -18.95 20.23
CA ALA A 38 -4.80 -17.51 20.24
C ALA A 38 -4.43 -16.83 21.57
N ARG A 39 -4.56 -17.53 22.71
CA ARG A 39 -4.23 -16.96 24.03
C ARG A 39 -2.72 -16.78 24.21
N GLY A 40 -1.92 -17.79 23.80
CA GLY A 40 -0.47 -17.69 23.79
C GLY A 40 0.02 -16.60 22.84
N ALA A 41 -0.55 -16.51 21.64
CA ALA A 41 -0.25 -15.47 20.66
C ALA A 41 -0.50 -14.05 21.23
N TYR A 42 -1.63 -13.87 21.91
CA TYR A 42 -1.97 -12.60 22.57
C TYR A 42 -1.01 -12.29 23.73
N ALA A 43 -0.73 -13.28 24.59
CA ALA A 43 0.10 -13.11 25.78
C ALA A 43 1.53 -12.66 25.45
N VAL A 44 2.09 -13.15 24.32
CA VAL A 44 3.42 -12.73 23.84
C VAL A 44 3.45 -11.23 23.49
N LEU A 45 2.35 -10.69 22.94
CA LEU A 45 2.29 -9.30 22.47
C LEU A 45 1.98 -8.28 23.56
N VAL A 46 1.17 -8.64 24.59
CA VAL A 46 0.79 -7.69 25.64
C VAL A 46 1.93 -7.38 26.61
N ARG A 47 3.01 -8.14 26.56
CA ARG A 47 4.26 -7.91 27.30
C ARG A 47 5.33 -7.23 26.47
N ASP A 48 4.97 -6.78 25.26
CA ASP A 48 5.89 -6.13 24.34
C ASP A 48 5.99 -4.64 24.67
N GLU A 49 7.20 -4.14 24.91
CA GLU A 49 7.49 -2.74 25.21
C GLU A 49 8.55 -2.21 24.21
N PRO A 50 8.21 -2.09 22.93
CA PRO A 50 9.16 -1.56 21.93
C PRO A 50 9.44 -0.07 22.18
N ALA A 51 10.63 0.37 21.78
CA ALA A 51 11.04 1.77 21.91
C ALA A 51 10.42 2.65 20.84
N SER A 52 10.32 2.14 19.61
CA SER A 52 9.80 2.91 18.46
C SER A 52 8.26 2.93 18.43
N ASP A 53 7.70 4.08 18.03
CA ASP A 53 6.25 4.22 17.83
C ASP A 53 5.73 3.30 16.73
N THR A 54 6.56 3.00 15.72
CA THR A 54 6.20 2.07 14.63
C THR A 54 5.96 0.66 15.17
N ASP A 55 6.86 0.15 16.02
CA ASP A 55 6.74 -1.20 16.56
C ASP A 55 5.63 -1.28 17.62
N LYS A 56 5.40 -0.21 18.41
CA LYS A 56 4.24 -0.10 19.30
C LYS A 56 2.93 -0.24 18.52
N VAL A 57 2.80 0.52 17.43
CA VAL A 57 1.63 0.46 16.55
C VAL A 57 1.42 -0.95 16.01
N GLU A 58 2.46 -1.59 15.45
CA GLU A 58 2.32 -2.92 14.86
C GLU A 58 1.99 -4.01 15.90
N SER A 59 2.56 -3.95 17.11
CA SER A 59 2.26 -4.87 18.20
C SER A 59 0.81 -4.71 18.69
N HIS A 60 0.35 -3.49 18.92
CA HIS A 60 -1.04 -3.23 19.30
C HIS A 60 -2.03 -3.60 18.18
N MET A 61 -1.69 -3.35 16.91
CA MET A 61 -2.54 -3.76 15.78
C MET A 61 -2.69 -5.28 15.72
N LEU A 62 -1.61 -6.03 15.89
CA LEU A 62 -1.67 -7.50 15.88
C LEU A 62 -2.40 -8.04 17.12
N ALA A 63 -2.14 -7.51 18.31
CA ALA A 63 -2.84 -7.90 19.54
C ALA A 63 -4.35 -7.65 19.43
N GLY A 64 -4.75 -6.47 18.93
CA GLY A 64 -6.15 -6.13 18.69
C GLY A 64 -6.81 -7.06 17.66
N PHE A 65 -6.10 -7.40 16.57
CA PHE A 65 -6.59 -8.35 15.57
C PHE A 65 -6.81 -9.75 16.15
N ILE A 66 -5.84 -10.27 16.94
CA ILE A 66 -5.96 -11.57 17.61
C ILE A 66 -7.12 -11.56 18.61
N ALA A 67 -7.23 -10.53 19.44
CA ALA A 67 -8.32 -10.40 20.38
C ALA A 67 -9.69 -10.42 19.67
N LEU A 68 -9.84 -9.68 18.57
CA LEU A 68 -11.10 -9.59 17.83
C LEU A 68 -11.44 -10.88 17.11
N ARG A 69 -10.47 -11.47 16.34
CA ARG A 69 -10.76 -12.52 15.37
C ARG A 69 -10.57 -13.94 15.92
N ALA A 70 -9.61 -14.13 16.80
CA ALA A 70 -9.30 -15.44 17.33
C ALA A 70 -9.85 -15.69 18.74
N MET A 71 -10.01 -14.60 19.55
CA MET A 71 -10.53 -14.72 20.92
C MET A 71 -11.98 -14.27 21.04
N GLY A 72 -12.56 -13.58 20.04
CA GLY A 72 -13.92 -13.02 20.12
C GLY A 72 -14.07 -11.87 21.12
N ASP A 73 -12.97 -11.30 21.61
CA ASP A 73 -12.97 -10.23 22.61
C ASP A 73 -12.92 -8.85 21.96
N GLY A 74 -14.10 -8.36 21.54
CA GLY A 74 -14.25 -7.04 20.92
C GLY A 74 -13.86 -5.89 21.85
N LYS A 75 -14.02 -6.05 23.18
CA LYS A 75 -13.68 -5.00 24.16
C LYS A 75 -12.16 -4.81 24.26
N THR A 76 -11.43 -5.90 24.37
CA THR A 76 -9.96 -5.86 24.40
C THR A 76 -9.40 -5.36 23.06
N ALA A 77 -9.95 -5.83 21.93
CA ALA A 77 -9.58 -5.36 20.61
C ALA A 77 -9.77 -3.84 20.47
N HIS A 78 -10.92 -3.33 20.89
CA HIS A 78 -11.23 -1.90 20.86
C HIS A 78 -10.20 -1.05 21.62
N ARG A 79 -9.75 -1.53 22.81
CA ARG A 79 -8.70 -0.83 23.59
C ARG A 79 -7.39 -0.74 22.81
N HIS A 80 -6.93 -1.85 22.21
CA HIS A 80 -5.70 -1.85 21.41
C HIS A 80 -5.76 -0.89 20.22
N PHE A 81 -6.87 -0.90 19.47
CA PHE A 81 -7.04 0.03 18.34
C PHE A 81 -7.16 1.49 18.77
N SER A 82 -7.70 1.75 19.99
CA SER A 82 -7.73 3.09 20.57
C SER A 82 -6.34 3.58 20.96
N THR A 83 -5.50 2.70 21.51
CA THR A 83 -4.08 3.02 21.76
C THR A 83 -3.35 3.35 20.46
N VAL A 84 -3.53 2.54 19.40
CA VAL A 84 -2.95 2.87 18.09
C VAL A 84 -3.42 4.24 17.59
N LEU A 85 -4.69 4.56 17.77
CA LEU A 85 -5.24 5.84 17.31
C LEU A 85 -4.65 7.03 18.07
N SER A 86 -4.33 6.90 19.37
CA SER A 86 -3.70 7.96 20.15
C SER A 86 -2.25 8.22 19.74
N GLU A 87 -1.55 7.21 19.21
CA GLU A 87 -0.15 7.30 18.76
C GLU A 87 -0.04 7.61 17.25
N ALA A 88 -1.15 7.48 16.50
CA ALA A 88 -1.13 7.58 15.04
C ALA A 88 -0.94 9.03 14.56
N THR A 89 0.16 9.29 13.87
CA THR A 89 0.49 10.59 13.28
C THR A 89 0.31 10.62 11.76
N ILE A 90 0.25 9.46 11.11
CA ILE A 90 0.15 9.36 9.65
C ILE A 90 -1.23 8.84 9.19
N PRO A 91 -1.76 9.34 8.06
CA PRO A 91 -3.10 9.00 7.56
C PRO A 91 -3.36 7.50 7.41
N GLY A 92 -2.36 6.73 6.99
CA GLY A 92 -2.46 5.28 6.82
C GLY A 92 -2.74 4.56 8.12
N THR A 93 -1.95 4.85 9.17
CA THR A 93 -2.10 4.27 10.51
C THR A 93 -3.42 4.71 11.15
N THR A 94 -3.76 6.00 11.05
CA THR A 94 -5.03 6.54 11.57
C THR A 94 -6.23 5.82 10.95
N SER A 95 -6.25 5.67 9.62
CA SER A 95 -7.37 5.00 8.94
C SER A 95 -7.45 3.51 9.28
N ARG A 96 -6.30 2.83 9.45
CA ARG A 96 -6.23 1.43 9.88
C ARG A 96 -6.83 1.25 11.28
N ALA A 97 -6.40 2.06 12.24
CA ALA A 97 -6.92 2.02 13.60
C ALA A 97 -8.43 2.29 13.65
N LEU A 98 -8.91 3.32 12.96
CA LEU A 98 -10.34 3.67 12.88
C LEU A 98 -11.18 2.57 12.23
N TYR A 99 -10.69 1.95 11.16
CA TYR A 99 -11.38 0.83 10.53
C TYR A 99 -11.54 -0.35 11.51
N TRP A 100 -10.46 -0.74 12.18
CA TRP A 100 -10.49 -1.85 13.13
C TRP A 100 -11.24 -1.52 14.42
N GLN A 101 -11.25 -0.25 14.86
CA GLN A 101 -12.21 0.20 15.90
C GLN A 101 -13.65 -0.05 15.45
N GLY A 102 -14.01 0.34 14.22
CA GLY A 102 -15.32 0.06 13.66
C GLY A 102 -15.67 -1.42 13.72
N ARG A 103 -14.73 -2.32 13.30
CA ARG A 103 -14.90 -3.78 13.36
C ARG A 103 -15.08 -4.32 14.78
N SER A 104 -14.38 -3.74 15.76
CA SER A 104 -14.54 -4.13 17.18
C SER A 104 -15.87 -3.68 17.75
N LEU A 105 -16.34 -2.48 17.39
CA LEU A 105 -17.65 -1.96 17.81
C LEU A 105 -18.82 -2.75 17.18
N GLU A 106 -18.69 -3.18 15.92
CA GLU A 106 -19.65 -4.12 15.31
C GLU A 106 -19.75 -5.43 16.11
N ALA A 107 -18.60 -6.00 16.50
CA ALA A 107 -18.56 -7.23 17.30
C ALA A 107 -19.19 -7.05 18.69
N LEU A 108 -19.20 -5.83 19.21
CA LEU A 108 -19.86 -5.45 20.48
C LEU A 108 -21.35 -5.09 20.30
N GLY A 109 -21.89 -5.08 19.07
CA GLY A 109 -23.26 -4.70 18.77
C GLY A 109 -23.51 -3.18 18.72
N ASP A 110 -22.48 -2.35 18.91
CA ASP A 110 -22.60 -0.88 18.82
C ASP A 110 -22.42 -0.40 17.38
N LEU A 111 -23.45 -0.68 16.56
CA LEU A 111 -23.45 -0.35 15.12
C LEU A 111 -23.40 1.17 14.88
N ARG A 112 -23.91 1.99 15.81
CA ARG A 112 -23.88 3.45 15.67
C ARG A 112 -22.46 3.98 15.80
N SER A 113 -21.75 3.61 16.84
CA SER A 113 -20.35 4.00 17.02
C SER A 113 -19.43 3.39 15.97
N ALA A 114 -19.69 2.15 15.54
CA ALA A 114 -18.99 1.52 14.44
C ALA A 114 -19.08 2.36 13.16
N ARG A 115 -20.27 2.81 12.79
CA ARG A 115 -20.48 3.68 11.63
C ARG A 115 -19.69 4.98 11.74
N VAL A 116 -19.68 5.63 12.91
CA VAL A 116 -18.88 6.86 13.14
C VAL A 116 -17.39 6.60 12.95
N ALA A 117 -16.88 5.46 13.44
CA ALA A 117 -15.47 5.08 13.24
C ALA A 117 -15.14 4.89 11.76
N TYR A 118 -16.00 4.19 11.00
CA TYR A 118 -15.83 4.04 9.55
C TYR A 118 -15.93 5.38 8.78
N GLU A 119 -16.83 6.28 9.16
CA GLU A 119 -16.95 7.61 8.56
C GLU A 119 -15.67 8.44 8.76
N LYS A 120 -15.04 8.33 9.95
CA LYS A 120 -13.73 8.95 10.20
C LYS A 120 -12.63 8.30 9.36
N ALA A 121 -12.56 6.96 9.30
CA ALA A 121 -11.60 6.25 8.45
C ALA A 121 -11.77 6.62 6.97
N ALA A 122 -13.01 6.72 6.48
CA ALA A 122 -13.38 7.03 5.10
C ALA A 122 -12.92 8.40 4.59
N ARG A 123 -12.51 9.32 5.49
CA ARG A 123 -11.92 10.61 5.13
C ARG A 123 -10.52 10.48 4.55
N HIS A 124 -9.83 9.37 4.84
CA HIS A 124 -8.48 9.08 4.34
C HIS A 124 -8.54 8.37 2.97
N VAL A 125 -9.00 9.08 1.96
CA VAL A 125 -9.33 8.54 0.61
C VAL A 125 -8.16 7.88 -0.12
N THR A 126 -6.93 8.23 0.24
CA THR A 126 -5.71 7.70 -0.37
C THR A 126 -5.12 6.50 0.38
N SER A 127 -5.80 6.01 1.43
CA SER A 127 -5.37 4.86 2.22
C SER A 127 -6.27 3.64 2.00
N TYR A 128 -5.69 2.45 2.04
CA TYR A 128 -6.41 1.18 1.89
C TYR A 128 -7.59 1.07 2.84
N TYR A 129 -7.38 1.27 4.15
CA TYR A 129 -8.45 1.17 5.15
C TYR A 129 -9.49 2.29 5.04
N GLY A 130 -9.09 3.47 4.57
CA GLY A 130 -10.03 4.53 4.24
C GLY A 130 -10.97 4.13 3.11
N GLN A 131 -10.44 3.51 2.06
CA GLN A 131 -11.22 3.02 0.92
C GLN A 131 -12.12 1.84 1.29
N VAL A 132 -11.61 0.88 2.09
CA VAL A 132 -12.41 -0.24 2.60
C VAL A 132 -13.53 0.26 3.50
N ALA A 133 -13.26 1.24 4.38
CA ALA A 133 -14.28 1.86 5.22
C ALA A 133 -15.35 2.57 4.37
N ARG A 134 -14.97 3.30 3.31
CA ARG A 134 -15.91 3.91 2.37
C ARG A 134 -16.85 2.89 1.76
N ALA A 135 -16.31 1.80 1.24
CA ALA A 135 -17.09 0.73 0.65
C ALA A 135 -18.04 0.11 1.68
N ARG A 136 -17.56 -0.13 2.93
CA ARG A 136 -18.38 -0.72 3.99
C ARG A 136 -19.60 0.12 4.38
N ILE A 137 -19.50 1.46 4.33
CA ILE A 137 -20.62 2.38 4.61
C ILE A 137 -21.36 2.85 3.35
N GLY A 138 -21.09 2.25 2.19
CA GLY A 138 -21.79 2.51 0.93
C GLY A 138 -21.35 3.78 0.18
N LEU A 139 -20.21 4.39 0.53
CA LEU A 139 -19.67 5.55 -0.18
C LEU A 139 -18.86 5.09 -1.41
N GLN A 140 -19.44 5.26 -2.58
CA GLN A 140 -18.85 4.77 -3.84
C GLN A 140 -17.91 5.78 -4.52
N GLU A 141 -17.91 7.04 -4.11
CA GLU A 141 -17.02 8.03 -4.70
C GLU A 141 -15.64 8.04 -4.02
N LEU A 142 -14.61 8.31 -4.80
CA LEU A 142 -13.25 8.55 -4.31
C LEU A 142 -12.86 10.01 -4.60
N PRO A 143 -13.18 10.96 -3.70
CA PRO A 143 -12.92 12.37 -3.92
C PRO A 143 -11.43 12.68 -3.77
N ILE A 144 -10.71 12.68 -4.90
CA ILE A 144 -9.31 13.14 -4.95
C ILE A 144 -9.32 14.65 -4.82
N ARG A 145 -8.53 15.19 -3.89
CA ARG A 145 -8.47 16.62 -3.61
C ARG A 145 -7.81 17.37 -4.78
N SER A 146 -8.39 18.49 -5.14
CA SER A 146 -7.81 19.41 -6.13
C SER A 146 -6.51 20.01 -5.62
N LEU A 147 -5.57 20.28 -6.53
CA LEU A 147 -4.35 20.99 -6.17
C LEU A 147 -4.68 22.43 -5.73
N PRO A 148 -4.07 22.93 -4.65
CA PRO A 148 -4.22 24.33 -4.28
C PRO A 148 -3.60 25.24 -5.33
N ASN A 149 -4.19 26.44 -5.49
CA ASN A 149 -3.65 27.45 -6.39
C ASN A 149 -2.49 28.19 -5.71
N PRO A 150 -1.27 28.23 -6.33
CA PRO A 150 -0.16 29.00 -5.80
C PRO A 150 -0.48 30.49 -5.75
N THR A 151 -0.18 31.16 -4.65
CA THR A 151 -0.34 32.62 -4.48
C THR A 151 0.79 33.38 -5.20
N ALA A 152 0.66 34.72 -5.28
CA ALA A 152 1.74 35.57 -5.77
C ALA A 152 3.01 35.44 -4.89
N THR A 153 2.83 35.35 -3.58
CA THR A 153 3.93 35.14 -2.62
C THR A 153 4.62 33.79 -2.84
N ASP A 154 3.87 32.69 -3.03
CA ASP A 154 4.46 31.39 -3.34
C ASP A 154 5.34 31.45 -4.60
N ARG A 155 4.86 32.11 -5.66
CA ARG A 155 5.62 32.26 -6.92
C ARG A 155 6.89 33.09 -6.74
N ALA A 156 6.81 34.19 -5.99
CA ALA A 156 7.97 35.04 -5.71
C ALA A 156 9.02 34.28 -4.87
N THR A 157 8.60 33.69 -3.77
CA THR A 157 9.47 32.90 -2.87
C THR A 157 10.11 31.73 -3.61
N PHE A 158 9.31 30.93 -4.32
CA PHE A 158 9.78 29.81 -5.10
C PHE A 158 10.80 30.23 -6.18
N GLY A 159 10.51 31.27 -6.94
CA GLY A 159 11.39 31.79 -7.99
C GLY A 159 12.73 32.35 -7.48
N ALA A 160 12.76 32.84 -6.25
CA ALA A 160 13.98 33.39 -5.62
C ALA A 160 14.94 32.26 -5.09
N ARG A 161 14.45 31.02 -4.95
CA ARG A 161 15.26 29.92 -4.39
C ARG A 161 16.38 29.51 -5.35
N LEU A 162 17.62 29.47 -4.86
CA LEU A 162 18.78 28.97 -5.61
C LEU A 162 18.63 27.48 -5.95
N SER A 163 18.04 26.67 -5.06
CA SER A 163 17.76 25.26 -5.30
C SER A 163 16.82 25.06 -6.50
N VAL A 164 15.81 25.89 -6.69
CA VAL A 164 14.91 25.84 -7.86
C VAL A 164 15.68 26.10 -9.15
N ARG A 165 16.55 27.11 -9.15
CA ARG A 165 17.42 27.43 -10.31
C ARG A 165 18.38 26.29 -10.62
N ALA A 166 19.00 25.70 -9.61
CA ALA A 166 19.89 24.56 -9.78
C ALA A 166 19.15 23.34 -10.38
N ILE A 167 17.96 23.01 -9.87
CA ILE A 167 17.11 21.94 -10.41
C ILE A 167 16.75 22.21 -11.88
N ASP A 168 16.31 23.42 -12.23
CA ASP A 168 15.97 23.79 -13.62
C ASP A 168 17.18 23.66 -14.56
N LEU A 169 18.37 24.08 -14.13
CA LEU A 169 19.62 23.94 -14.90
C LEU A 169 20.00 22.47 -15.12
N LEU A 170 19.89 21.63 -14.10
CA LEU A 170 20.14 20.20 -14.23
C LEU A 170 19.17 19.54 -15.22
N TYR A 171 17.90 19.89 -15.18
CA TYR A 171 16.92 19.39 -16.14
C TYR A 171 17.23 19.85 -17.56
N ARG A 172 17.62 21.12 -17.76
CA ARG A 172 18.05 21.62 -19.08
C ARG A 172 19.29 20.91 -19.62
N ALA A 173 20.18 20.49 -18.72
CA ALA A 173 21.37 19.71 -19.06
C ALA A 173 21.09 18.19 -19.20
N ASP A 174 19.81 17.76 -19.18
CA ASP A 174 19.37 16.34 -19.20
C ASP A 174 19.94 15.48 -18.05
N GLN A 175 20.24 16.11 -16.92
CA GLN A 175 20.80 15.47 -15.72
C GLN A 175 19.71 15.14 -14.69
N LYS A 176 18.66 14.38 -15.09
CA LYS A 176 17.51 14.05 -14.23
C LYS A 176 17.92 13.30 -12.96
N GLU A 177 18.89 12.39 -13.05
CA GLU A 177 19.35 11.62 -11.89
C GLU A 177 20.03 12.50 -10.83
N LEU A 178 20.73 13.58 -11.25
CA LEU A 178 21.31 14.56 -10.33
C LEU A 178 20.26 15.55 -9.80
N ALA A 179 19.21 15.82 -10.56
CA ALA A 179 18.11 16.68 -10.12
C ALA A 179 17.26 16.01 -9.01
N LEU A 180 17.07 14.69 -9.05
CA LEU A 180 16.16 13.96 -8.18
C LEU A 180 16.46 14.13 -6.67
N PRO A 181 17.69 13.97 -6.15
CA PRO A 181 17.98 14.21 -4.74
C PRO A 181 17.74 15.67 -4.33
N LEU A 182 18.04 16.65 -5.20
CA LEU A 182 17.76 18.06 -4.91
C LEU A 182 16.26 18.34 -4.86
N VAL A 183 15.47 17.72 -5.77
CA VAL A 183 14.00 17.77 -5.72
C VAL A 183 13.49 17.20 -4.41
N GLY A 184 14.02 16.05 -3.97
CA GLY A 184 13.64 15.40 -2.72
C GLY A 184 13.93 16.26 -1.49
N ALA A 185 15.14 16.83 -1.40
CA ALA A 185 15.53 17.73 -0.32
C ALA A 185 14.64 18.97 -0.28
N LEU A 186 14.47 19.66 -1.44
CA LEU A 186 13.62 20.83 -1.52
C LEU A 186 12.17 20.50 -1.14
N ALA A 187 11.60 19.41 -1.65
CA ALA A 187 10.22 19.01 -1.36
C ALA A 187 9.98 18.78 0.14
N GLY A 188 10.97 18.25 0.88
CA GLY A 188 10.90 18.08 2.33
C GLY A 188 10.91 19.41 3.10
N ASP A 189 11.61 20.42 2.56
CA ASP A 189 11.77 21.72 3.20
C ASP A 189 10.59 22.69 2.95
N LEU A 190 9.79 22.47 1.89
CA LEU A 190 8.68 23.33 1.55
C LEU A 190 7.58 23.33 2.62
N LYS A 191 7.18 24.51 3.09
CA LYS A 191 6.13 24.69 4.11
C LYS A 191 4.83 25.24 3.53
N SER A 192 4.83 25.64 2.25
CA SER A 192 3.64 26.11 1.56
C SER A 192 3.14 25.06 0.56
N PRO A 193 1.84 24.73 0.57
CA PRO A 193 1.27 23.84 -0.44
C PRO A 193 1.35 24.43 -1.85
N GLY A 194 1.33 25.76 -1.99
CA GLY A 194 1.52 26.45 -3.28
C GLY A 194 2.93 26.26 -3.85
N GLU A 195 3.98 26.33 -3.01
CA GLU A 195 5.35 26.04 -3.47
C GLU A 195 5.51 24.56 -3.86
N VAL A 196 4.86 23.61 -3.14
CA VAL A 196 4.86 22.19 -3.52
C VAL A 196 4.22 21.98 -4.90
N VAL A 197 3.12 22.70 -5.19
CA VAL A 197 2.49 22.67 -6.52
C VAL A 197 3.43 23.22 -7.60
N LEU A 198 4.15 24.30 -7.32
CA LEU A 198 5.12 24.87 -8.26
C LEU A 198 6.28 23.91 -8.54
N LEU A 199 6.80 23.23 -7.51
CA LEU A 199 7.85 22.22 -7.70
C LEU A 199 7.32 21.02 -8.48
N GLY A 200 6.09 20.58 -8.20
CA GLY A 200 5.40 19.55 -8.99
C GLY A 200 5.23 19.93 -10.46
N ALA A 201 4.84 21.19 -10.73
CA ALA A 201 4.72 21.72 -12.09
C ALA A 201 6.08 21.75 -12.82
N LEU A 202 7.17 22.09 -12.11
CA LEU A 202 8.53 22.04 -12.65
C LEU A 202 8.90 20.62 -13.09
N THR A 203 8.72 19.61 -12.22
CA THR A 203 9.04 18.21 -12.55
C THR A 203 8.17 17.67 -13.69
N GLN A 204 6.88 18.04 -13.74
CA GLN A 204 5.96 17.67 -14.83
C GLN A 204 6.36 18.30 -16.17
N ARG A 205 6.80 19.55 -16.18
CA ARG A 205 7.31 20.25 -17.37
C ARG A 205 8.45 19.46 -18.03
N TYR A 206 9.33 18.88 -17.21
CA TYR A 206 10.44 18.06 -17.69
C TYR A 206 10.09 16.56 -17.84
N LYS A 207 8.80 16.22 -17.75
CA LYS A 207 8.29 14.85 -17.91
C LYS A 207 9.06 13.86 -17.01
N ASP A 208 9.19 14.23 -15.73
CA ASP A 208 9.81 13.41 -14.71
C ASP A 208 8.76 12.93 -13.69
N PRO A 209 8.07 11.81 -13.95
CA PRO A 209 7.07 11.26 -13.06
C PRO A 209 7.65 10.76 -11.73
N ARG A 210 8.92 10.34 -11.72
CA ARG A 210 9.63 9.90 -10.52
C ARG A 210 9.82 11.05 -9.54
N ALA A 211 10.34 12.17 -10.03
CA ALA A 211 10.48 13.39 -9.22
C ALA A 211 9.11 13.95 -8.82
N THR A 212 8.11 13.95 -9.72
CA THR A 212 6.74 14.36 -9.38
C THR A 212 6.16 13.54 -8.23
N LEU A 213 6.38 12.21 -8.24
CA LEU A 213 5.97 11.33 -7.15
C LEU A 213 6.65 11.67 -5.82
N VAL A 214 7.96 11.99 -5.85
CA VAL A 214 8.72 12.41 -4.66
C VAL A 214 8.12 13.68 -4.06
N VAL A 215 7.86 14.69 -4.89
CA VAL A 215 7.21 15.96 -4.49
C VAL A 215 5.84 15.70 -3.88
N GLY A 216 5.02 14.87 -4.54
CA GLY A 216 3.68 14.54 -4.07
C GLY A 216 3.68 13.81 -2.73
N LYS A 217 4.58 12.81 -2.54
CA LYS A 217 4.73 12.09 -1.27
C LYS A 217 5.16 13.02 -0.14
N ALA A 218 6.15 13.88 -0.36
CA ALA A 218 6.60 14.86 0.62
C ALA A 218 5.47 15.82 1.01
N GLY A 219 4.72 16.34 0.03
CA GLY A 219 3.58 17.21 0.29
C GLY A 219 2.46 16.53 1.09
N LEU A 220 2.13 15.26 0.79
CA LEU A 220 1.16 14.50 1.58
C LEU A 220 1.63 14.25 3.01
N ASN A 221 2.91 13.95 3.23
CA ASN A 221 3.49 13.77 4.56
C ASN A 221 3.42 15.07 5.38
N ASN A 222 3.53 16.23 4.71
CA ASN A 222 3.33 17.54 5.33
C ASN A 222 1.83 17.92 5.51
N GLY A 223 0.89 17.01 5.21
CA GLY A 223 -0.54 17.21 5.37
C GLY A 223 -1.21 18.02 4.24
N PHE A 224 -0.50 18.34 3.15
CA PHE A 224 -1.03 19.17 2.06
C PHE A 224 -1.95 18.36 1.12
N ALA A 225 -2.93 19.05 0.52
CA ALA A 225 -3.87 18.48 -0.45
C ALA A 225 -3.25 18.43 -1.86
N VAL A 226 -2.25 17.57 -2.05
CA VAL A 226 -1.51 17.46 -3.33
C VAL A 226 -1.58 16.05 -3.93
N ASP A 227 -2.72 15.37 -3.74
CA ASP A 227 -2.93 13.98 -4.18
C ASP A 227 -2.52 13.76 -5.64
N ALA A 228 -2.85 14.68 -6.53
CA ALA A 228 -2.54 14.55 -7.96
C ALA A 228 -1.02 14.46 -8.25
N LEU A 229 -0.16 15.05 -7.43
CA LEU A 229 1.29 14.95 -7.57
C LEU A 229 1.80 13.59 -7.04
N ALA A 230 1.18 13.05 -5.99
CA ALA A 230 1.56 11.75 -5.44
C ALA A 230 1.14 10.56 -6.32
N TYR A 231 0.30 10.81 -7.33
CA TYR A 231 -0.18 9.79 -8.29
C TYR A 231 -0.01 10.29 -9.73
N PRO A 232 1.24 10.48 -10.21
CA PRO A 232 1.51 10.97 -11.56
C PRO A 232 1.04 9.96 -12.61
N THR A 233 0.38 10.45 -13.67
CA THR A 233 -0.16 9.61 -14.75
C THR A 233 0.78 9.46 -15.95
N GLY A 234 1.85 10.26 -16.02
CA GLY A 234 2.83 10.22 -17.12
C GLY A 234 3.95 9.20 -16.94
N GLY A 235 3.87 8.31 -15.93
CA GLY A 235 4.95 7.38 -15.58
C GLY A 235 5.04 6.13 -16.45
N ILE A 236 3.96 5.81 -17.17
CA ILE A 236 3.91 4.66 -18.09
C ILE A 236 3.79 5.19 -19.52
N PRO A 237 4.71 4.87 -20.42
CA PRO A 237 4.56 5.22 -21.84
C PRO A 237 3.39 4.44 -22.47
N ARG A 238 2.89 4.91 -23.60
CA ARG A 238 1.90 4.15 -24.36
C ARG A 238 2.52 2.82 -24.80
N PHE A 239 1.80 1.74 -24.55
CA PHE A 239 2.17 0.39 -24.96
C PHE A 239 0.97 -0.31 -25.60
N GLN A 240 1.23 -1.35 -26.37
CA GLN A 240 0.17 -2.20 -26.96
C GLN A 240 -0.12 -3.36 -26.01
N PRO A 241 -1.25 -3.38 -25.30
CA PRO A 241 -1.59 -4.52 -24.44
C PRO A 241 -1.86 -5.75 -25.30
N VAL A 242 -1.41 -6.91 -24.84
CA VAL A 242 -1.78 -8.19 -25.46
C VAL A 242 -3.17 -8.62 -24.93
N PRO A 243 -3.92 -9.48 -25.66
CA PRO A 243 -5.19 -9.98 -25.21
C PRO A 243 -5.12 -10.57 -23.81
N GLY A 244 -6.05 -10.21 -22.93
CA GLY A 244 -6.10 -10.66 -21.53
C GLY A 244 -5.11 -9.95 -20.60
N SER A 245 -4.48 -8.86 -21.02
CA SER A 245 -3.73 -7.97 -20.11
C SER A 245 -4.63 -7.34 -19.05
N ILE A 246 -4.02 -7.07 -17.88
CA ILE A 246 -4.70 -6.30 -16.82
C ILE A 246 -4.95 -4.85 -17.26
N GLU A 247 -5.89 -4.17 -16.62
CA GLU A 247 -6.20 -2.76 -16.87
C GLU A 247 -5.03 -1.80 -16.55
N THR A 248 -4.93 -0.71 -17.31
CA THR A 248 -3.86 0.30 -17.18
C THR A 248 -3.73 0.91 -15.77
N PRO A 249 -4.81 1.19 -15.00
CA PRO A 249 -4.70 1.64 -13.61
C PRO A 249 -3.88 0.72 -12.70
N VAL A 250 -4.02 -0.60 -12.85
CA VAL A 250 -3.21 -1.59 -12.10
C VAL A 250 -1.74 -1.51 -12.49
N VAL A 251 -1.45 -1.36 -13.79
CA VAL A 251 -0.06 -1.19 -14.29
C VAL A 251 0.61 0.03 -13.64
N HIS A 252 -0.12 1.15 -13.52
CA HIS A 252 0.38 2.34 -12.82
C HIS A 252 0.58 2.10 -11.31
N ALA A 253 -0.36 1.41 -10.67
CA ALA A 253 -0.28 1.09 -9.24
C ALA A 253 0.95 0.23 -8.91
N ILE A 254 1.21 -0.79 -9.73
CA ILE A 254 2.39 -1.66 -9.63
C ILE A 254 3.67 -0.87 -9.90
N ALA A 255 3.78 -0.13 -11.02
CA ALA A 255 4.98 0.63 -11.33
C ALA A 255 5.32 1.69 -10.27
N ARG A 256 4.30 2.31 -9.66
CA ARG A 256 4.48 3.22 -8.53
C ARG A 256 5.08 2.52 -7.32
N GLN A 257 4.65 1.30 -7.03
CA GLN A 257 5.11 0.52 -5.88
C GLN A 257 6.48 -0.13 -6.12
N GLU A 258 6.71 -0.68 -7.30
CA GLU A 258 7.90 -1.46 -7.64
C GLU A 258 9.15 -0.60 -7.90
N SER A 259 9.00 0.42 -8.70
CA SER A 259 10.15 1.20 -9.19
C SER A 259 10.04 2.71 -8.95
N ALA A 260 8.93 3.18 -8.39
CA ALA A 260 8.60 4.61 -8.38
C ALA A 260 8.71 5.24 -9.79
N PHE A 261 8.32 4.50 -10.82
CA PHE A 261 8.42 4.85 -12.25
C PHE A 261 9.86 4.95 -12.79
N ASN A 262 10.84 4.27 -12.19
CA ASN A 262 12.19 4.18 -12.74
C ASN A 262 12.27 3.04 -13.76
N PRO A 263 12.38 3.33 -15.08
CA PRO A 263 12.45 2.29 -16.10
C PRO A 263 13.78 1.51 -16.08
N LYS A 264 14.82 2.06 -15.44
CA LYS A 264 16.16 1.45 -15.35
C LYS A 264 16.38 0.69 -14.03
N ALA A 265 15.35 0.56 -13.19
CA ALA A 265 15.47 -0.10 -11.89
C ALA A 265 15.87 -1.58 -12.05
N VAL A 266 16.83 -2.02 -11.23
CA VAL A 266 17.26 -3.41 -11.10
C VAL A 266 17.37 -3.72 -9.62
N SER A 267 16.63 -4.74 -9.14
CA SER A 267 16.70 -5.18 -7.76
C SER A 267 17.86 -6.15 -7.49
N HIS A 268 18.16 -6.42 -6.22
CA HIS A 268 19.14 -7.44 -5.84
C HIS A 268 18.76 -8.84 -6.35
N ALA A 269 17.45 -9.13 -6.47
CA ALA A 269 16.95 -10.38 -7.05
C ALA A 269 16.92 -10.38 -8.59
N ASN A 270 17.52 -9.36 -9.24
CA ASN A 270 17.55 -9.18 -10.69
C ASN A 270 16.16 -8.94 -11.33
N ALA A 271 15.18 -8.45 -10.56
CA ALA A 271 13.95 -7.93 -11.13
C ALA A 271 14.21 -6.59 -11.84
N ARG A 272 13.57 -6.34 -13.01
CA ARG A 272 13.99 -5.29 -13.95
C ARG A 272 12.85 -4.38 -14.41
N GLY A 273 13.17 -3.11 -14.53
CA GLY A 273 12.35 -2.07 -15.18
C GLY A 273 11.18 -1.59 -14.35
N LEU A 274 10.21 -0.95 -15.00
CA LEU A 274 9.07 -0.29 -14.36
C LEU A 274 8.28 -1.21 -13.41
N LEU A 275 8.00 -2.45 -13.86
CA LEU A 275 7.20 -3.41 -13.13
C LEU A 275 8.04 -4.49 -12.42
N GLN A 276 9.36 -4.32 -12.33
CA GLN A 276 10.29 -5.22 -11.65
C GLN A 276 10.07 -6.71 -12.02
N LEU A 277 10.07 -6.98 -13.33
CA LEU A 277 9.91 -8.35 -13.83
C LEU A 277 11.21 -9.14 -13.70
N LEU A 278 11.15 -10.34 -13.15
CA LEU A 278 12.24 -11.31 -13.27
C LEU A 278 12.39 -11.75 -14.73
N PRO A 279 13.61 -11.81 -15.29
CA PRO A 279 13.82 -12.20 -16.69
C PRO A 279 13.18 -13.55 -17.07
N THR A 280 13.17 -14.51 -16.14
CA THR A 280 12.53 -15.82 -16.33
C THR A 280 11.01 -15.73 -16.44
N THR A 281 10.38 -14.92 -15.57
CA THR A 281 8.93 -14.64 -15.61
C THR A 281 8.59 -13.90 -16.92
N ALA A 282 9.35 -12.86 -17.26
CA ALA A 282 9.12 -12.08 -18.47
C ALA A 282 9.26 -12.93 -19.75
N ALA A 283 10.25 -13.83 -19.81
CA ALA A 283 10.44 -14.75 -20.95
C ALA A 283 9.27 -15.74 -21.10
N LYS A 284 8.77 -16.28 -19.96
CA LYS A 284 7.59 -17.16 -19.95
C LYS A 284 6.35 -16.42 -20.44
N THR A 285 6.09 -15.23 -19.90
CA THR A 285 4.94 -14.40 -20.27
C THR A 285 5.02 -13.97 -21.74
N ALA A 286 6.19 -13.57 -22.23
CA ALA A 286 6.38 -13.23 -23.63
C ALA A 286 6.04 -14.40 -24.57
N ARG A 287 6.49 -15.61 -24.22
CA ARG A 287 6.16 -16.85 -24.98
C ARG A 287 4.66 -17.10 -24.99
N ASN A 288 4.00 -16.99 -23.83
CA ASN A 288 2.54 -17.20 -23.71
C ASN A 288 1.75 -16.16 -24.52
N ALA A 289 2.28 -14.93 -24.61
CA ALA A 289 1.67 -13.81 -25.32
C ALA A 289 2.04 -13.74 -26.81
N GLY A 290 2.91 -14.63 -27.31
CA GLY A 290 3.40 -14.57 -28.70
C GLY A 290 4.28 -13.35 -29.00
N VAL A 291 4.95 -12.79 -27.98
CA VAL A 291 5.80 -11.60 -28.09
C VAL A 291 7.27 -12.03 -28.10
N SER A 292 8.06 -11.46 -29.03
CA SER A 292 9.52 -11.68 -29.04
C SER A 292 10.17 -11.12 -27.78
N PHE A 293 11.04 -11.92 -27.13
CA PHE A 293 11.67 -11.57 -25.86
C PHE A 293 13.15 -11.24 -26.01
N ASP A 294 13.55 -10.09 -25.45
CA ASP A 294 14.94 -9.73 -25.18
C ASP A 294 15.03 -9.16 -23.76
N ALA A 295 15.85 -9.79 -22.92
CA ALA A 295 16.01 -9.39 -21.51
C ALA A 295 16.61 -7.98 -21.33
N LYS A 296 17.36 -7.46 -22.31
CA LYS A 296 17.91 -6.11 -22.28
C LYS A 296 16.79 -5.06 -22.38
N ARG A 297 15.74 -5.37 -23.14
CA ARG A 297 14.58 -4.48 -23.28
C ARG A 297 13.81 -4.25 -21.98
N LEU A 298 13.94 -5.10 -20.97
CA LEU A 298 13.27 -4.90 -19.69
C LEU A 298 13.68 -3.59 -18.99
N THR A 299 14.88 -3.05 -19.28
CA THR A 299 15.36 -1.78 -18.71
C THR A 299 15.59 -0.68 -19.75
N SER A 300 15.68 -1.04 -21.04
CA SER A 300 15.89 -0.06 -22.12
C SER A 300 14.60 0.35 -22.85
N ASP A 301 13.52 -0.44 -22.70
CA ASP A 301 12.23 -0.20 -23.35
C ASP A 301 11.09 -0.28 -22.33
N ALA A 302 10.72 0.88 -21.78
CA ALA A 302 9.69 0.99 -20.76
C ALA A 302 8.29 0.54 -21.24
N ALA A 303 7.98 0.70 -22.55
CA ALA A 303 6.73 0.24 -23.12
C ALA A 303 6.68 -1.29 -23.19
N PHE A 304 7.79 -1.93 -23.58
CA PHE A 304 7.91 -3.38 -23.57
C PHE A 304 7.80 -3.97 -22.16
N ASN A 305 8.45 -3.35 -21.17
CA ASN A 305 8.31 -3.77 -19.77
C ASN A 305 6.86 -3.67 -19.29
N ALA A 306 6.17 -2.55 -19.58
CA ALA A 306 4.77 -2.36 -19.25
C ALA A 306 3.84 -3.37 -19.95
N GLN A 307 4.11 -3.68 -21.23
CA GLN A 307 3.36 -4.68 -22.00
C GLN A 307 3.45 -6.07 -21.35
N LEU A 308 4.67 -6.54 -21.06
CA LEU A 308 4.87 -7.85 -20.43
C LEU A 308 4.33 -7.90 -19.00
N GLY A 309 4.51 -6.83 -18.23
CA GLY A 309 3.97 -6.75 -16.88
C GLY A 309 2.44 -6.77 -16.85
N ALA A 310 1.79 -6.04 -17.77
CA ALA A 310 0.34 -6.08 -17.91
C ALA A 310 -0.18 -7.47 -18.32
N ALA A 311 0.55 -8.17 -19.21
CA ALA A 311 0.24 -9.54 -19.61
C ALA A 311 0.37 -10.52 -18.42
N HIS A 312 1.48 -10.45 -17.67
CA HIS A 312 1.70 -11.30 -16.51
C HIS A 312 0.65 -11.09 -15.41
N LEU A 313 0.32 -9.84 -15.11
CA LEU A 313 -0.76 -9.52 -14.16
C LEU A 313 -2.12 -10.04 -14.65
N GLY A 314 -2.38 -10.01 -15.96
CA GLY A 314 -3.57 -10.60 -16.55
C GLY A 314 -3.60 -12.13 -16.43
N GLU A 315 -2.45 -12.82 -16.54
CA GLU A 315 -2.34 -14.26 -16.25
C GLU A 315 -2.72 -14.56 -14.78
N LEU A 316 -2.19 -13.77 -13.83
CA LEU A 316 -2.51 -13.91 -12.42
C LEU A 316 -3.97 -13.60 -12.12
N ALA A 317 -4.54 -12.55 -12.73
CA ALA A 317 -5.95 -12.18 -12.57
C ALA A 317 -6.88 -13.33 -12.99
N ARG A 318 -6.63 -13.95 -14.13
CA ARG A 318 -7.38 -15.16 -14.56
C ARG A 318 -7.19 -16.34 -13.60
N ALA A 319 -5.96 -16.58 -13.13
CA ALA A 319 -5.67 -17.68 -12.20
C ALA A 319 -6.39 -17.54 -10.86
N TYR A 320 -6.63 -16.30 -10.42
CA TYR A 320 -7.27 -16.01 -9.14
C TYR A 320 -8.70 -15.44 -9.26
N ASN A 321 -9.36 -15.55 -10.43
CA ASN A 321 -10.72 -15.07 -10.68
C ASN A 321 -10.89 -13.59 -10.26
N ASP A 322 -9.96 -12.73 -10.65
CA ASP A 322 -9.94 -11.30 -10.39
C ASP A 322 -9.93 -10.90 -8.89
N SER A 323 -9.57 -11.81 -7.98
CA SER A 323 -9.28 -11.46 -6.59
C SER A 323 -7.93 -10.74 -6.51
N TYR A 324 -7.95 -9.43 -6.52
CA TYR A 324 -6.74 -8.59 -6.53
C TYR A 324 -5.84 -8.78 -5.29
N PRO A 325 -6.35 -9.02 -4.06
CA PRO A 325 -5.46 -9.40 -2.96
C PRO A 325 -4.58 -10.61 -3.26
N MET A 326 -5.15 -11.64 -3.91
CA MET A 326 -4.41 -12.83 -4.30
C MET A 326 -3.46 -12.56 -5.48
N VAL A 327 -3.92 -11.77 -6.47
CA VAL A 327 -3.10 -11.35 -7.63
C VAL A 327 -1.86 -10.61 -7.17
N PHE A 328 -2.01 -9.62 -6.29
CA PHE A 328 -0.89 -8.80 -5.82
C PHE A 328 0.01 -9.55 -4.85
N ALA A 329 -0.56 -10.41 -4.01
CA ALA A 329 0.22 -11.33 -3.18
C ALA A 329 1.05 -12.31 -4.01
N ALA A 330 0.49 -12.86 -5.09
CA ALA A 330 1.19 -13.75 -6.01
C ALA A 330 2.28 -13.03 -6.82
N TYR A 331 2.03 -11.78 -7.21
CA TYR A 331 3.01 -10.97 -7.92
C TYR A 331 4.25 -10.70 -7.05
N ASN A 332 4.05 -10.35 -5.77
CA ASN A 332 5.13 -10.01 -4.84
C ASN A 332 5.82 -11.26 -4.23
N ALA A 333 5.06 -12.24 -3.74
CA ALA A 333 5.59 -13.38 -3.00
C ALA A 333 5.59 -14.70 -3.78
N GLY A 334 4.97 -14.73 -4.96
CA GLY A 334 4.83 -15.92 -5.79
C GLY A 334 3.58 -16.75 -5.48
N SER A 335 3.06 -17.43 -6.53
CA SER A 335 1.81 -18.21 -6.46
C SER A 335 1.86 -19.37 -5.46
N SER A 336 3.02 -19.99 -5.24
CA SER A 336 3.17 -21.09 -4.27
C SER A 336 2.86 -20.63 -2.83
N ARG A 337 3.24 -19.42 -2.47
CA ARG A 337 2.93 -18.83 -1.15
C ARG A 337 1.44 -18.56 -1.01
N VAL A 338 0.81 -18.00 -2.05
CA VAL A 338 -0.64 -17.78 -2.05
C VAL A 338 -1.40 -19.08 -1.88
N THR A 339 -1.00 -20.18 -2.55
CA THR A 339 -1.59 -21.51 -2.36
C THR A 339 -1.49 -21.98 -0.90
N GLN A 340 -0.32 -21.82 -0.26
CA GLN A 340 -0.13 -22.14 1.15
C GLN A 340 -1.04 -21.30 2.06
N TRP A 341 -1.21 -20.02 1.78
CA TRP A 341 -2.04 -19.12 2.57
C TRP A 341 -3.54 -19.40 2.40
N ILE A 342 -3.98 -19.82 1.19
CA ILE A 342 -5.34 -20.29 0.97
C ILE A 342 -5.63 -21.55 1.81
N GLN A 343 -4.71 -22.52 1.80
CA GLN A 343 -4.87 -23.74 2.60
C GLN A 343 -4.93 -23.45 4.10
N ARG A 344 -4.18 -22.45 4.56
CA ARG A 344 -4.06 -22.13 5.98
C ARG A 344 -5.13 -21.19 6.50
N TYR A 345 -5.54 -20.19 5.70
CA TYR A 345 -6.39 -19.07 6.13
C TYR A 345 -7.76 -19.08 5.47
N GLY A 346 -8.04 -20.02 4.58
CA GLY A 346 -9.23 -20.05 3.75
C GLY A 346 -9.03 -19.27 2.44
N ASP A 347 -9.98 -19.46 1.54
CA ASP A 347 -9.99 -18.79 0.23
C ASP A 347 -10.77 -17.47 0.31
N PRO A 348 -10.12 -16.30 0.13
CA PRO A 348 -10.78 -15.00 0.27
C PRO A 348 -11.86 -14.72 -0.77
N ARG A 349 -12.02 -15.59 -1.78
CA ARG A 349 -13.12 -15.53 -2.76
C ARG A 349 -14.41 -16.17 -2.24
N ARG A 350 -14.32 -16.92 -1.12
CA ARG A 350 -15.47 -17.59 -0.52
C ARG A 350 -16.17 -16.68 0.49
N PRO A 351 -17.50 -16.80 0.65
CA PRO A 351 -18.24 -15.97 1.60
C PRO A 351 -17.85 -16.16 3.07
N ASP A 352 -17.28 -17.32 3.41
CA ASP A 352 -16.85 -17.67 4.77
C ASP A 352 -15.48 -17.09 5.16
N THR A 353 -14.79 -16.44 4.22
CA THR A 353 -13.47 -15.83 4.44
C THR A 353 -13.52 -14.34 4.14
N ASP A 354 -13.35 -13.50 5.17
CA ASP A 354 -13.25 -12.04 4.98
C ASP A 354 -11.90 -11.70 4.30
N PRO A 355 -11.90 -11.08 3.11
CA PRO A 355 -10.68 -10.79 2.38
C PRO A 355 -9.78 -9.76 3.07
N VAL A 356 -10.33 -8.87 3.91
CA VAL A 356 -9.53 -7.92 4.71
C VAL A 356 -8.79 -8.66 5.82
N ASP A 357 -9.45 -9.60 6.47
CA ASP A 357 -8.85 -10.49 7.48
C ASP A 357 -7.77 -11.36 6.84
N TRP A 358 -8.03 -11.88 5.63
CA TRP A 358 -7.05 -12.68 4.87
C TRP A 358 -5.77 -11.89 4.57
N VAL A 359 -5.89 -10.63 4.16
CA VAL A 359 -4.74 -9.75 3.93
C VAL A 359 -3.96 -9.52 5.22
N GLU A 360 -4.63 -9.29 6.37
CA GLU A 360 -3.96 -9.11 7.67
C GLU A 360 -3.24 -10.38 8.14
N ARG A 361 -3.70 -11.55 7.74
CA ARG A 361 -3.08 -12.83 8.06
C ARG A 361 -1.86 -13.16 7.21
N ILE A 362 -1.60 -12.47 6.10
CA ILE A 362 -0.37 -12.64 5.31
C ILE A 362 0.84 -12.50 6.26
N PRO A 363 1.67 -13.56 6.42
CA PRO A 363 2.74 -13.54 7.44
C PRO A 363 3.86 -12.56 7.10
N PHE A 364 4.15 -12.36 5.80
CA PHE A 364 5.19 -11.46 5.33
C PHE A 364 4.70 -10.01 5.38
N ALA A 365 5.28 -9.22 6.29
CA ALA A 365 4.91 -7.81 6.47
C ALA A 365 5.07 -7.01 5.17
N GLU A 366 6.13 -7.28 4.41
CA GLU A 366 6.35 -6.66 3.10
C GLU A 366 5.20 -6.97 2.14
N THR A 367 4.82 -8.24 1.98
CA THR A 367 3.74 -8.64 1.06
C THR A 367 2.39 -8.12 1.51
N ARG A 368 2.10 -8.13 2.81
CA ARG A 368 0.86 -7.56 3.37
C ARG A 368 0.74 -6.07 3.05
N ASN A 369 1.81 -5.31 3.30
CA ASN A 369 1.87 -3.88 2.96
C ASN A 369 1.79 -3.65 1.45
N TYR A 370 2.46 -4.48 0.66
CA TYR A 370 2.41 -4.41 -0.80
C TYR A 370 0.99 -4.55 -1.33
N VAL A 371 0.25 -5.58 -0.90
CA VAL A 371 -1.15 -5.80 -1.30
C VAL A 371 -1.99 -4.57 -0.97
N GLN A 372 -1.92 -4.06 0.26
CA GLN A 372 -2.68 -2.88 0.69
C GLN A 372 -2.34 -1.66 -0.17
N ARG A 373 -1.05 -1.41 -0.43
CA ARG A 373 -0.57 -0.27 -1.23
C ARG A 373 -1.01 -0.36 -2.69
N VAL A 374 -0.93 -1.53 -3.31
CA VAL A 374 -1.33 -1.69 -4.71
C VAL A 374 -2.85 -1.61 -4.85
N MET A 375 -3.62 -2.17 -3.89
CA MET A 375 -5.08 -2.03 -3.84
C MET A 375 -5.51 -0.56 -3.80
N GLU A 376 -4.98 0.22 -2.84
CA GLU A 376 -5.33 1.65 -2.70
C GLU A 376 -4.91 2.48 -3.93
N ASN A 377 -3.70 2.23 -4.46
CA ASN A 377 -3.19 2.92 -5.64
C ASN A 377 -4.06 2.67 -6.86
N THR A 378 -4.53 1.42 -7.05
CA THR A 378 -5.38 1.03 -8.18
C THR A 378 -6.67 1.87 -8.22
N GLN A 379 -7.35 2.05 -7.08
CA GLN A 379 -8.56 2.87 -7.02
C GLN A 379 -8.29 4.32 -7.42
N ILE A 380 -7.18 4.88 -6.95
CA ILE A 380 -6.81 6.26 -7.25
C ILE A 380 -6.45 6.39 -8.73
N TYR A 381 -5.69 5.44 -9.31
CA TYR A 381 -5.35 5.49 -10.72
C TYR A 381 -6.56 5.28 -11.63
N ARG A 382 -7.58 4.50 -11.25
CA ARG A 382 -8.85 4.45 -11.99
C ARG A 382 -9.49 5.82 -12.08
N THR A 383 -9.58 6.54 -10.95
CA THR A 383 -10.12 7.91 -10.94
C THR A 383 -9.27 8.88 -11.72
N ARG A 384 -7.93 8.78 -11.63
CA ARG A 384 -6.99 9.68 -12.30
C ARG A 384 -6.93 9.50 -13.82
N LEU A 385 -7.05 8.27 -14.31
CA LEU A 385 -6.91 7.92 -15.74
C LEU A 385 -8.25 7.91 -16.46
N ASN A 386 -9.32 7.49 -15.79
CA ASN A 386 -10.64 7.29 -16.41
C ASN A 386 -11.67 8.37 -16.01
N GLY A 387 -11.27 9.36 -15.21
CA GLY A 387 -12.17 10.37 -14.65
C GLY A 387 -12.89 9.85 -13.39
N ARG A 388 -14.06 10.42 -13.06
CA ARG A 388 -14.84 9.98 -11.90
C ARG A 388 -15.35 8.56 -12.13
N THR A 389 -14.79 7.61 -11.39
CA THR A 389 -15.23 6.21 -11.37
C THR A 389 -15.72 5.83 -9.99
N ALA A 390 -16.65 4.88 -9.92
CA ALA A 390 -17.05 4.31 -8.64
C ALA A 390 -15.87 3.57 -7.98
N LEU A 391 -15.82 3.62 -6.66
CA LEU A 391 -14.88 2.83 -5.86
C LEU A 391 -15.20 1.34 -6.07
N MET A 392 -14.23 0.58 -6.54
CA MET A 392 -14.40 -0.83 -6.89
C MET A 392 -13.67 -1.79 -5.94
N ILE A 393 -13.23 -1.30 -4.78
CA ILE A 393 -12.35 -2.06 -3.87
C ILE A 393 -13.00 -3.37 -3.39
N ASP A 394 -14.31 -3.38 -3.15
CA ASP A 394 -15.05 -4.61 -2.76
C ASP A 394 -15.07 -5.64 -3.89
N ARG A 395 -15.34 -5.18 -5.12
CA ARG A 395 -15.29 -6.04 -6.30
C ARG A 395 -13.89 -6.63 -6.48
N ASP A 396 -12.86 -5.80 -6.34
CA ASP A 396 -11.47 -6.21 -6.50
C ASP A 396 -11.03 -7.20 -5.43
N MET A 397 -11.68 -7.21 -4.27
CA MET A 397 -11.49 -8.22 -3.23
C MET A 397 -12.10 -9.59 -3.58
N GLY A 398 -12.82 -9.70 -4.70
CA GLY A 398 -13.49 -10.93 -5.11
C GLY A 398 -14.86 -11.14 -4.47
N GLN A 399 -15.41 -10.13 -3.75
CA GLN A 399 -16.75 -10.18 -3.19
C GLN A 399 -17.78 -9.82 -4.26
N ARG A 400 -18.68 -10.72 -4.58
CA ARG A 400 -19.83 -10.43 -5.46
C ARG A 400 -20.84 -9.58 -4.70
N SER A 401 -21.44 -8.59 -5.36
CA SER A 401 -22.38 -7.62 -4.78
C SER A 401 -23.65 -8.22 -4.12
N GLY A 402 -23.80 -9.54 -4.10
CA GLY A 402 -24.93 -10.26 -3.49
C GLY A 402 -24.65 -10.90 -2.12
N ASP A 403 -23.39 -11.01 -1.70
CA ASP A 403 -23.04 -11.83 -0.51
C ASP A 403 -23.13 -11.08 0.83
N ARG A 404 -23.42 -9.77 0.84
CA ARG A 404 -23.46 -8.98 2.09
C ARG A 404 -24.75 -9.14 2.91
N THR A 405 -25.77 -9.85 2.42
CA THR A 405 -27.04 -10.02 3.14
C THR A 405 -27.11 -11.29 4.00
N ALA A 406 -26.13 -12.17 3.93
CA ALA A 406 -26.14 -13.46 4.63
C ALA A 406 -25.42 -13.47 5.99
N GLY A 407 -24.87 -12.35 6.45
CA GLY A 407 -24.14 -12.21 7.72
C GLY A 407 -24.76 -11.17 8.68
N ARG A 408 -26.08 -11.23 8.87
CA ARG A 408 -26.79 -10.51 9.94
C ARG A 408 -27.17 -11.46 11.04
#